data_33d76043cd2f52cee48924bef5fb2b9f
#
_entry.id   33d76043cd2f52cee48924bef5fb2b9f
#
_cell.length_a   1.000
_cell.length_b   1.000
_cell.length_c   1.000
_cell.angle_alpha   90.00
_cell.angle_beta   90.00
_cell.angle_gamma   90.00
#
_symmetry.space_group_name_H-M   'P 1'
#
loop_
_entity.id
_entity.type
_entity.pdbx_description
1 polymer ?
#
loop_
_entity_poly.entity_id
_entity_poly.type
_entity_poly.pdbx_seq_one_letter_code
_entity_poly.pdbx_strand_id
1 'polypeptide(L)'
;MSNSETSKVTGSIGVSQWPRTLAAWALAVQLACAPFSLAAPAGNGSAGSADAAGSSSDKPVGKDAAVNDVVLRAMQNELARADADLTKTEQAPYYLSYTVYDQDFMVLVGSYGSLLQDFAAHRRQADVAMRVGDPALDNTHGQSRPSGVTSGALPLGDDQDALQRTLWELTDREYKRAVPALLNVRTSSAVRAEEEDKSPDFSKETPTTHIGKASAPPAFDHAAWSSEIKRLSGEFRKYPEVYFDIVSLTVQDANARMVSSEGSAVVTPSASTRLVMEGQTRANDGMELLRVETFQAPSADGLPSEKELDAKIDKMAVDLKALREAPVAEPYDGPALLSGRAAAVFFHEVLGHRLEGHRQKDEEEGQTFTKKIGQEVLPKFLSVSDDPTIKEIGGIKLAGYYAYDNEGTPSQRVDVIKDGVLKSFLMSRMPIKDFAQSNGHGRNQPGLMPTGRQGNLIVTSTEKVPEDQMRQRLIDEVKKQGKPYGLYFDDIQGGFTLTQRSLPQAFQVLPVIVYKVYADGRPDELVRGVDIVGTPLAALTRIVTTGDQQHVFNGVCGAESGSVPVSAVAPAMLFSEMEVQKRQHAHERQPILSPPGTPDSATPNGQNKPAKPEVNQ
;
A
#
# COMPACT_ATOMS: atom_id res chain seq x y z
N MET A 1 40.68 49.80 -13.41
CA MET A 1 39.56 50.51 -12.75
C MET A 1 38.27 50.03 -13.37
N SER A 2 37.57 49.17 -12.70
CA SER A 2 36.13 49.04 -12.54
C SER A 2 35.81 47.64 -11.96
N ASN A 3 35.35 47.68 -10.74
CA ASN A 3 34.86 46.50 -10.00
C ASN A 3 33.55 46.01 -10.60
N SER A 4 33.40 44.70 -10.74
CA SER A 4 32.08 44.06 -10.89
C SER A 4 31.89 43.09 -9.72
N GLU A 5 30.99 43.46 -8.83
CA GLU A 5 30.52 42.65 -7.72
C GLU A 5 29.69 41.45 -8.23
N THR A 6 30.08 40.28 -7.84
CA THR A 6 29.26 39.08 -8.03
C THR A 6 28.34 38.90 -6.82
N SER A 7 27.07 39.20 -7.00
CA SER A 7 26.00 38.93 -6.04
C SER A 7 25.70 37.42 -6.00
N LYS A 8 25.93 36.78 -4.85
CA LYS A 8 25.48 35.46 -4.54
C LYS A 8 23.98 35.50 -4.18
N VAL A 9 23.15 34.96 -5.05
CA VAL A 9 21.75 34.68 -4.73
C VAL A 9 21.68 33.28 -4.14
N THR A 10 21.57 33.19 -2.82
CA THR A 10 21.17 31.98 -2.11
C THR A 10 19.64 31.93 -2.06
N GLY A 11 19.01 31.29 -3.04
CA GLY A 11 17.59 31.03 -3.02
C GLY A 11 17.31 29.72 -2.27
N SER A 12 16.82 29.82 -1.03
CA SER A 12 16.22 28.71 -0.33
C SER A 12 14.85 28.43 -0.95
N ILE A 13 14.73 27.27 -1.60
CA ILE A 13 13.43 26.77 -2.08
C ILE A 13 12.66 26.29 -0.84
N GLY A 14 11.71 27.09 -0.40
CA GLY A 14 10.76 26.72 0.64
C GLY A 14 9.81 25.66 0.12
N VAL A 15 9.92 24.44 0.66
CA VAL A 15 8.92 23.40 0.49
C VAL A 15 7.66 23.86 1.19
N SER A 16 6.58 24.10 0.42
CA SER A 16 5.29 24.55 0.93
C SER A 16 4.76 23.55 1.97
N GLN A 17 4.56 24.04 3.19
CA GLN A 17 3.95 23.28 4.29
C GLN A 17 2.46 23.06 3.98
N TRP A 18 2.12 21.85 3.61
CA TRP A 18 0.74 21.39 3.69
C TRP A 18 0.40 21.09 5.16
N PRO A 19 -0.78 21.50 5.67
CA PRO A 19 -1.13 21.22 7.06
C PRO A 19 -1.28 19.70 7.26
N ARG A 20 -0.39 19.14 8.05
CA ARG A 20 -0.28 17.69 8.32
C ARG A 20 -1.46 17.08 9.09
N THR A 21 -2.30 17.88 9.71
CA THR A 21 -3.57 17.46 10.31
C THR A 21 -4.55 16.89 9.27
N LEU A 22 -4.48 17.33 8.00
CA LEU A 22 -5.21 16.71 6.89
C LEU A 22 -4.55 15.41 6.40
N ALA A 23 -3.27 15.18 6.66
CA ALA A 23 -2.57 13.98 6.21
C ALA A 23 -2.90 12.75 7.07
N ALA A 24 -3.10 12.89 8.38
CA ALA A 24 -3.55 11.79 9.24
C ALA A 24 -5.01 11.41 8.94
N TRP A 25 -5.89 12.40 8.73
CA TRP A 25 -7.25 12.19 8.22
C TRP A 25 -7.26 11.58 6.82
N ALA A 26 -6.33 12.00 5.94
CA ALA A 26 -6.17 11.46 4.62
C ALA A 26 -5.71 9.99 4.65
N LEU A 27 -4.85 9.56 5.58
CA LEU A 27 -4.41 8.16 5.66
C LEU A 27 -5.52 7.23 6.16
N ALA A 28 -6.28 7.62 7.19
CA ALA A 28 -7.39 6.82 7.71
C ALA A 28 -8.59 6.80 6.73
N VAL A 29 -8.87 7.92 6.04
CA VAL A 29 -9.97 8.05 5.07
C VAL A 29 -9.54 7.67 3.65
N GLN A 30 -8.29 7.86 3.22
CA GLN A 30 -7.78 7.39 1.92
C GLN A 30 -7.70 5.86 1.85
N LEU A 31 -7.61 5.17 2.98
CA LEU A 31 -7.73 3.71 3.03
C LEU A 31 -9.18 3.22 2.91
N ALA A 32 -10.17 4.08 3.15
CA ALA A 32 -11.58 3.74 3.03
C ALA A 32 -12.28 4.37 1.79
N CYS A 33 -11.83 5.53 1.33
CA CYS A 33 -12.46 6.24 0.21
C CYS A 33 -11.42 7.04 -0.57
N ALA A 34 -11.01 6.57 -1.74
CA ALA A 34 -10.37 7.45 -2.71
C ALA A 34 -11.37 8.55 -3.12
N PRO A 35 -11.04 9.85 -3.03
CA PRO A 35 -11.98 10.89 -3.43
C PRO A 35 -12.11 10.93 -4.94
N PHE A 36 -13.22 10.42 -5.46
CA PHE A 36 -13.64 10.75 -6.80
C PHE A 36 -14.58 11.96 -6.75
N SER A 37 -14.16 13.05 -7.34
CA SER A 37 -15.03 14.19 -7.63
C SER A 37 -16.12 13.75 -8.61
N LEU A 38 -17.33 13.57 -8.09
CA LEU A 38 -18.53 13.41 -8.91
C LEU A 38 -19.55 14.43 -8.46
N ALA A 39 -19.92 15.30 -9.40
CA ALA A 39 -21.11 16.11 -9.27
C ALA A 39 -22.33 15.18 -9.22
N ALA A 40 -23.12 15.25 -8.15
CA ALA A 40 -24.33 14.49 -7.98
C ALA A 40 -25.52 15.20 -8.66
N PRO A 41 -26.48 14.44 -9.22
CA PRO A 41 -27.88 14.83 -9.18
C PRO A 41 -28.64 14.03 -8.12
N ALA A 42 -29.45 14.73 -7.36
CA ALA A 42 -30.31 14.16 -6.34
C ALA A 42 -31.49 13.39 -6.95
N GLY A 43 -31.82 12.24 -6.37
CA GLY A 43 -33.02 11.48 -6.70
C GLY A 43 -33.34 10.44 -5.62
N ASN A 44 -34.44 10.65 -4.92
CA ASN A 44 -35.01 9.74 -3.91
C ASN A 44 -35.59 8.48 -4.54
N GLY A 45 -35.37 7.32 -3.88
CA GLY A 45 -36.06 6.07 -4.20
C GLY A 45 -35.89 5.00 -3.13
N SER A 46 -37.01 4.56 -2.60
CA SER A 46 -37.24 3.71 -1.43
C SER A 46 -36.87 2.25 -1.61
N ALA A 47 -36.53 1.62 -0.48
CA ALA A 47 -36.16 0.21 -0.29
C ALA A 47 -37.34 -0.76 -0.40
N GLY A 48 -37.05 -1.95 -0.93
CA GLY A 48 -37.91 -3.12 -0.83
C GLY A 48 -37.09 -4.34 -0.48
N SER A 49 -37.49 -5.04 0.56
CA SER A 49 -36.86 -6.24 1.13
C SER A 49 -37.33 -7.52 0.43
N ALA A 50 -36.45 -8.53 0.30
CA ALA A 50 -36.87 -9.93 0.13
C ALA A 50 -35.80 -10.90 0.65
N ASP A 51 -36.29 -11.86 1.46
CA ASP A 51 -35.58 -13.00 2.05
C ASP A 51 -35.19 -14.08 1.05
N ALA A 52 -34.09 -14.81 1.29
CA ALA A 52 -34.06 -16.26 1.38
C ALA A 52 -32.66 -16.88 1.46
N ALA A 53 -32.55 -17.86 2.34
CA ALA A 53 -31.36 -18.66 2.64
C ALA A 53 -31.16 -19.84 1.66
N GLY A 54 -29.88 -20.27 1.50
CA GLY A 54 -29.55 -21.50 0.79
C GLY A 54 -28.06 -21.83 0.80
N SER A 55 -27.71 -22.93 1.44
CA SER A 55 -26.38 -23.52 1.54
C SER A 55 -25.89 -24.12 0.22
N SER A 56 -24.62 -24.02 -0.12
CA SER A 56 -24.04 -24.70 -1.27
C SER A 56 -22.61 -25.21 -1.09
N SER A 57 -22.42 -26.45 -1.57
CA SER A 57 -21.19 -27.24 -1.61
C SER A 57 -20.34 -26.92 -2.84
N ASP A 58 -19.03 -26.96 -2.66
CA ASP A 58 -18.03 -26.76 -3.72
C ASP A 58 -17.97 -27.90 -4.74
N LYS A 59 -18.13 -27.53 -6.02
CA LYS A 59 -17.64 -28.29 -7.18
C LYS A 59 -17.14 -27.32 -8.26
N PRO A 60 -16.16 -27.68 -9.09
CA PRO A 60 -15.67 -26.81 -10.14
C PRO A 60 -16.76 -26.55 -11.18
N VAL A 61 -16.98 -25.28 -11.48
CA VAL A 61 -18.06 -24.83 -12.37
C VAL A 61 -17.56 -24.84 -13.81
N GLY A 62 -18.22 -25.64 -14.66
CA GLY A 62 -17.97 -25.76 -16.06
C GLY A 62 -18.46 -24.55 -16.88
N LYS A 63 -18.35 -24.66 -18.22
CA LYS A 63 -18.70 -23.63 -19.23
C LYS A 63 -20.06 -22.93 -19.04
N ASP A 64 -20.97 -23.50 -18.27
CA ASP A 64 -22.32 -22.96 -18.02
C ASP A 64 -22.33 -21.68 -17.15
N ALA A 65 -21.33 -21.44 -16.33
CA ALA A 65 -21.25 -20.23 -15.48
C ALA A 65 -20.96 -18.96 -16.29
N ALA A 66 -20.15 -19.08 -17.33
CA ALA A 66 -19.85 -17.97 -18.25
C ALA A 66 -21.09 -17.59 -19.09
N VAL A 67 -21.98 -18.55 -19.35
CA VAL A 67 -23.21 -18.34 -20.14
C VAL A 67 -24.22 -17.45 -19.39
N ASN A 68 -24.19 -17.45 -18.06
CA ASN A 68 -25.15 -16.69 -17.25
C ASN A 68 -24.62 -15.32 -16.78
N ASP A 69 -23.35 -15.00 -16.97
CA ASP A 69 -22.78 -13.70 -16.57
C ASP A 69 -23.07 -12.64 -17.65
N VAL A 70 -24.10 -11.82 -17.41
CA VAL A 70 -24.56 -10.76 -18.34
C VAL A 70 -23.48 -9.72 -18.58
N VAL A 71 -22.74 -9.33 -17.53
CA VAL A 71 -21.66 -8.34 -17.62
C VAL A 71 -20.55 -8.88 -18.51
N LEU A 72 -20.09 -10.10 -18.27
CA LEU A 72 -19.03 -10.73 -19.08
C LEU A 72 -19.45 -10.84 -20.55
N ARG A 73 -20.70 -11.24 -20.82
CA ARG A 73 -21.21 -11.27 -22.20
C ARG A 73 -21.27 -9.91 -22.86
N ALA A 74 -21.71 -8.88 -22.14
CA ALA A 74 -21.73 -7.51 -22.66
C ALA A 74 -20.31 -7.05 -23.02
N MET A 75 -19.33 -7.35 -22.15
CA MET A 75 -17.91 -7.06 -22.41
C MET A 75 -17.39 -7.79 -23.65
N GLN A 76 -17.65 -9.10 -23.78
CA GLN A 76 -17.20 -9.90 -24.93
C GLN A 76 -17.84 -9.43 -26.26
N ASN A 77 -19.14 -9.15 -26.24
CA ASN A 77 -19.85 -8.67 -27.43
C ASN A 77 -19.34 -7.30 -27.88
N GLU A 78 -19.15 -6.35 -26.94
CA GLU A 78 -18.65 -5.04 -27.28
C GLU A 78 -17.19 -5.08 -27.71
N LEU A 79 -16.35 -5.92 -27.07
CA LEU A 79 -14.97 -6.12 -27.48
C LEU A 79 -14.89 -6.62 -28.93
N ALA A 80 -15.65 -7.66 -29.28
CA ALA A 80 -15.67 -8.20 -30.63
C ALA A 80 -16.17 -7.18 -31.66
N ARG A 81 -17.21 -6.38 -31.33
CA ARG A 81 -17.70 -5.32 -32.19
C ARG A 81 -16.65 -4.21 -32.38
N ALA A 82 -16.07 -3.72 -31.28
CA ALA A 82 -15.07 -2.66 -31.31
C ALA A 82 -13.81 -3.08 -32.07
N ASP A 83 -13.31 -4.29 -31.84
CA ASP A 83 -12.16 -4.84 -32.55
C ASP A 83 -12.43 -4.92 -34.06
N ALA A 84 -13.58 -5.45 -34.48
CA ALA A 84 -13.96 -5.56 -35.89
C ALA A 84 -14.09 -4.21 -36.59
N ASP A 85 -14.48 -3.16 -35.89
CA ASP A 85 -14.65 -1.80 -36.47
C ASP A 85 -13.34 -1.00 -36.42
N LEU A 86 -12.60 -1.04 -35.30
CA LEU A 86 -11.36 -0.28 -35.13
C LEU A 86 -10.20 -0.82 -35.95
N THR A 87 -10.17 -2.11 -36.30
CA THR A 87 -9.19 -2.70 -37.21
C THR A 87 -9.27 -2.13 -38.64
N LYS A 88 -10.38 -1.48 -39.02
CA LYS A 88 -10.56 -0.81 -40.32
C LYS A 88 -10.07 0.64 -40.33
N THR A 89 -9.68 1.17 -39.18
CA THR A 89 -9.22 2.58 -39.07
C THR A 89 -7.75 2.70 -39.47
N GLU A 90 -7.31 3.91 -39.81
CA GLU A 90 -5.93 4.19 -40.20
C GLU A 90 -4.91 3.88 -39.07
N GLN A 91 -5.33 4.15 -37.83
CA GLN A 91 -4.54 3.85 -36.64
C GLN A 91 -5.24 2.74 -35.82
N ALA A 92 -5.27 1.53 -36.38
CA ALA A 92 -5.89 0.39 -35.72
C ALA A 92 -5.19 0.07 -34.39
N PRO A 93 -5.93 -0.15 -33.30
CA PRO A 93 -5.32 -0.65 -32.08
C PRO A 93 -4.86 -2.10 -32.29
N TYR A 94 -3.68 -2.42 -31.76
CA TYR A 94 -3.19 -3.78 -31.75
C TYR A 94 -3.58 -4.54 -30.47
N TYR A 95 -4.05 -3.82 -29.45
CA TYR A 95 -4.55 -4.37 -28.20
C TYR A 95 -5.72 -3.54 -27.68
N LEU A 96 -6.76 -4.22 -27.24
CA LEU A 96 -7.91 -3.65 -26.54
C LEU A 96 -8.31 -4.61 -25.42
N SER A 97 -8.55 -4.08 -24.22
CA SER A 97 -9.12 -4.86 -23.13
C SER A 97 -10.14 -4.05 -22.34
N TYR A 98 -11.08 -4.78 -21.77
CA TYR A 98 -12.03 -4.28 -20.78
C TYR A 98 -11.80 -4.99 -19.47
N THR A 99 -11.72 -4.22 -18.38
CA THR A 99 -11.78 -4.75 -17.02
C THR A 99 -12.95 -4.11 -16.29
N VAL A 100 -13.88 -4.91 -15.80
CA VAL A 100 -15.03 -4.45 -15.01
C VAL A 100 -14.87 -4.89 -13.58
N TYR A 101 -14.85 -3.92 -12.69
CA TYR A 101 -14.85 -4.10 -11.24
C TYR A 101 -16.27 -3.88 -10.72
N ASP A 102 -16.87 -4.94 -10.21
CA ASP A 102 -18.21 -4.96 -9.63
C ASP A 102 -18.04 -5.17 -8.12
N GLN A 103 -18.33 -4.14 -7.31
CA GLN A 103 -17.89 -4.08 -5.92
C GLN A 103 -19.05 -3.70 -5.00
N ASP A 104 -19.29 -4.56 -4.02
CA ASP A 104 -20.09 -4.24 -2.84
C ASP A 104 -19.14 -3.90 -1.68
N PHE A 105 -19.37 -2.80 -1.02
CA PHE A 105 -18.59 -2.45 0.15
C PHE A 105 -19.43 -1.78 1.22
N MET A 106 -19.00 -2.00 2.46
CA MET A 106 -19.55 -1.40 3.66
C MET A 106 -18.43 -0.85 4.51
N VAL A 107 -18.64 0.33 5.06
CA VAL A 107 -17.69 0.99 5.96
C VAL A 107 -18.41 1.44 7.22
N LEU A 108 -17.96 0.95 8.35
CA LEU A 108 -18.37 1.40 9.68
C LEU A 108 -17.18 2.10 10.33
N VAL A 109 -17.38 3.29 10.84
CA VAL A 109 -16.33 4.04 11.56
C VAL A 109 -16.90 4.51 12.89
N GLY A 110 -16.21 4.21 13.97
CA GLY A 110 -16.56 4.65 15.32
C GLY A 110 -15.43 5.44 15.97
N SER A 111 -15.80 6.31 16.90
CA SER A 111 -14.90 7.04 17.78
C SER A 111 -15.60 7.28 19.09
N TYR A 112 -14.90 7.08 20.20
CA TYR A 112 -15.41 7.27 21.56
C TYR A 112 -16.80 6.67 21.78
N GLY A 113 -17.07 5.46 21.27
CA GLY A 113 -18.31 4.72 21.48
C GLY A 113 -19.51 5.20 20.65
N SER A 114 -19.28 5.99 19.62
CA SER A 114 -20.32 6.47 18.70
C SER A 114 -19.90 6.24 17.26
N LEU A 115 -20.85 5.92 16.37
CA LEU A 115 -20.56 5.87 14.95
C LEU A 115 -20.37 7.27 14.39
N LEU A 116 -19.28 7.44 13.65
CA LEU A 116 -19.01 8.60 12.80
C LEU A 116 -19.50 8.37 11.38
N GLN A 117 -19.43 7.11 10.90
CA GLN A 117 -19.82 6.74 9.56
C GLN A 117 -20.45 5.35 9.56
N ASP A 118 -21.51 5.21 8.79
CA ASP A 118 -22.21 3.98 8.48
C ASP A 118 -22.66 4.08 7.03
N PHE A 119 -21.94 3.40 6.14
CA PHE A 119 -22.08 3.58 4.70
C PHE A 119 -21.94 2.26 3.97
N ALA A 120 -22.89 1.98 3.07
CA ALA A 120 -22.83 0.85 2.16
C ALA A 120 -23.07 1.32 0.73
N ALA A 121 -22.36 0.74 -0.23
CA ALA A 121 -22.58 1.03 -1.63
C ALA A 121 -22.22 -0.16 -2.51
N HIS A 122 -22.98 -0.29 -3.60
CA HIS A 122 -22.63 -1.09 -4.77
C HIS A 122 -22.09 -0.15 -5.85
N ARG A 123 -20.96 -0.50 -6.43
CA ARG A 123 -20.33 0.26 -7.51
C ARG A 123 -19.87 -0.67 -8.61
N ARG A 124 -20.15 -0.30 -9.85
CA ARG A 124 -19.62 -0.98 -11.02
C ARG A 124 -18.86 0.02 -11.88
N GLN A 125 -17.60 -0.27 -12.16
CA GLN A 125 -16.67 0.57 -12.91
C GLN A 125 -16.01 -0.25 -14.01
N ALA A 126 -15.85 0.32 -15.19
CA ALA A 126 -15.06 -0.26 -16.25
C ALA A 126 -13.78 0.53 -16.50
N ASP A 127 -12.71 -0.18 -16.76
CA ASP A 127 -11.47 0.32 -17.31
C ASP A 127 -11.33 -0.22 -18.73
N VAL A 128 -11.15 0.67 -19.70
CA VAL A 128 -10.88 0.37 -21.10
C VAL A 128 -9.43 0.70 -21.39
N ALA A 129 -8.61 -0.32 -21.63
CA ALA A 129 -7.21 -0.16 -21.99
C ALA A 129 -7.03 -0.40 -23.50
N MET A 130 -6.37 0.56 -24.17
CA MET A 130 -6.14 0.50 -25.62
C MET A 130 -4.71 0.87 -25.96
N ARG A 131 -4.14 0.10 -26.91
CA ARG A 131 -2.81 0.36 -27.42
C ARG A 131 -2.84 0.49 -28.93
N VAL A 132 -2.33 1.62 -29.40
CA VAL A 132 -2.28 2.04 -30.81
C VAL A 132 -0.82 2.23 -31.22
N GLY A 133 -0.45 1.83 -32.41
CA GLY A 133 0.94 1.77 -32.87
C GLY A 133 1.37 0.33 -33.07
N ASP A 134 2.47 -0.06 -32.46
CA ASP A 134 2.93 -1.44 -32.41
C ASP A 134 3.59 -1.72 -31.04
N PRO A 135 3.82 -2.99 -30.69
CA PRO A 135 4.38 -3.31 -29.38
C PRO A 135 5.76 -2.68 -29.07
N ALA A 136 6.54 -2.30 -30.10
CA ALA A 136 7.83 -1.64 -29.89
C ALA A 136 7.70 -0.17 -29.55
N LEU A 137 6.66 0.50 -30.08
CA LEU A 137 6.40 1.92 -29.83
C LEU A 137 4.90 2.21 -29.92
N ASP A 138 4.25 2.41 -28.81
CA ASP A 138 2.83 2.66 -28.74
C ASP A 138 2.46 4.02 -28.07
N ASN A 139 1.15 4.28 -27.95
CA ASN A 139 0.62 5.51 -27.35
C ASN A 139 0.93 5.67 -25.86
N THR A 140 1.49 4.65 -25.19
CA THR A 140 1.84 4.71 -23.75
C THR A 140 3.34 4.86 -23.53
N HIS A 141 4.14 5.00 -24.60
CA HIS A 141 5.58 5.13 -24.50
C HIS A 141 6.03 6.40 -23.80
N GLY A 142 7.08 6.31 -23.00
CA GLY A 142 7.77 7.45 -22.39
C GLY A 142 7.39 7.75 -20.93
N GLN A 143 7.98 8.80 -20.41
CA GLN A 143 8.01 9.14 -18.97
C GLN A 143 6.65 9.53 -18.40
N SER A 144 5.91 10.35 -19.08
CA SER A 144 4.56 10.74 -18.64
C SER A 144 3.51 9.85 -19.26
N ARG A 145 3.69 8.53 -19.14
CA ARG A 145 2.74 7.57 -19.69
C ARG A 145 1.32 8.08 -19.58
N PRO A 146 0.78 8.73 -20.64
CA PRO A 146 -0.61 9.07 -20.60
C PRO A 146 -1.31 7.76 -20.38
N SER A 147 -2.10 7.66 -19.35
CA SER A 147 -2.75 6.40 -19.00
C SER A 147 -3.36 5.83 -20.27
N GLY A 148 -2.92 4.68 -20.73
CA GLY A 148 -3.57 3.93 -21.80
C GLY A 148 -4.91 3.34 -21.35
N VAL A 149 -5.55 3.96 -20.35
CA VAL A 149 -6.77 3.48 -19.70
C VAL A 149 -7.77 4.63 -19.53
N THR A 150 -8.96 4.49 -20.08
CA THR A 150 -10.12 5.32 -19.76
C THR A 150 -11.05 4.56 -18.83
N SER A 151 -11.45 5.22 -17.75
CA SER A 151 -12.38 4.68 -16.76
C SER A 151 -13.73 5.37 -16.77
N GLY A 152 -14.77 4.62 -16.39
CA GLY A 152 -16.10 5.16 -16.18
C GLY A 152 -17.01 4.23 -15.39
N ALA A 153 -18.06 4.81 -14.79
CA ALA A 153 -19.09 4.02 -14.13
C ALA A 153 -19.93 3.26 -15.15
N LEU A 154 -20.30 2.03 -14.84
CA LEU A 154 -21.25 1.23 -15.60
C LEU A 154 -22.61 1.19 -14.90
N PRO A 155 -23.70 0.92 -15.64
CA PRO A 155 -25.01 0.62 -15.07
C PRO A 155 -24.94 -0.48 -14.00
N LEU A 156 -25.63 -0.29 -12.89
CA LEU A 156 -25.69 -1.28 -11.80
C LEU A 156 -26.62 -2.45 -12.14
N GLY A 157 -27.65 -2.18 -12.97
CA GLY A 157 -28.54 -3.22 -13.48
C GLY A 157 -27.87 -4.05 -14.57
N ASP A 158 -28.24 -5.33 -14.66
CA ASP A 158 -27.73 -6.27 -15.64
C ASP A 158 -28.48 -6.17 -17.00
N ASP A 159 -28.62 -4.93 -17.50
CA ASP A 159 -29.13 -4.66 -18.85
C ASP A 159 -27.96 -4.72 -19.83
N GLN A 160 -27.95 -5.72 -20.70
CA GLN A 160 -26.85 -5.96 -21.64
C GLN A 160 -26.66 -4.79 -22.62
N ASP A 161 -27.74 -4.20 -23.12
CA ASP A 161 -27.66 -3.09 -24.08
C ASP A 161 -27.09 -1.82 -23.42
N ALA A 162 -27.52 -1.53 -22.19
CA ALA A 162 -27.01 -0.39 -21.42
C ALA A 162 -25.51 -0.56 -21.10
N LEU A 163 -25.09 -1.75 -20.68
CA LEU A 163 -23.69 -2.09 -20.44
C LEU A 163 -22.84 -1.93 -21.71
N GLN A 164 -23.28 -2.48 -22.85
CA GLN A 164 -22.56 -2.37 -24.11
C GLN A 164 -22.46 -0.92 -24.60
N ARG A 165 -23.53 -0.11 -24.48
CA ARG A 165 -23.50 1.31 -24.85
C ARG A 165 -22.50 2.11 -24.03
N THR A 166 -22.42 1.86 -22.74
CA THR A 166 -21.45 2.54 -21.86
C THR A 166 -20.02 2.11 -22.18
N LEU A 167 -19.78 0.82 -22.41
CA LEU A 167 -18.48 0.31 -22.85
C LEU A 167 -18.06 0.91 -24.21
N TRP A 168 -19.00 1.01 -25.15
CA TRP A 168 -18.77 1.68 -26.44
C TRP A 168 -18.34 3.14 -26.28
N GLU A 169 -19.02 3.90 -25.41
CA GLU A 169 -18.66 5.31 -25.16
C GLU A 169 -17.24 5.42 -24.58
N LEU A 170 -16.90 4.56 -23.63
CA LEU A 170 -15.57 4.53 -23.05
C LEU A 170 -14.50 4.13 -24.07
N THR A 171 -14.82 3.20 -24.97
CA THR A 171 -13.94 2.75 -26.06
C THR A 171 -13.68 3.86 -27.06
N ASP A 172 -14.72 4.57 -27.48
CA ASP A 172 -14.61 5.72 -28.38
C ASP A 172 -13.76 6.84 -27.77
N ARG A 173 -13.99 7.11 -26.49
CA ARG A 173 -13.21 8.09 -25.73
C ARG A 173 -11.73 7.70 -25.64
N GLU A 174 -11.44 6.43 -25.35
CA GLU A 174 -10.05 5.95 -25.28
C GLU A 174 -9.37 5.98 -26.65
N TYR A 175 -10.04 5.57 -27.71
CA TYR A 175 -9.49 5.64 -29.08
C TYR A 175 -9.12 7.08 -29.47
N LYS A 176 -10.03 8.03 -29.21
CA LYS A 176 -9.81 9.47 -29.47
C LYS A 176 -8.68 10.08 -28.64
N ARG A 177 -8.32 9.44 -27.52
CA ARG A 177 -7.18 9.83 -26.69
C ARG A 177 -5.88 9.14 -27.12
N ALA A 178 -5.94 7.86 -27.45
CA ALA A 178 -4.78 7.04 -27.79
C ALA A 178 -4.12 7.48 -29.12
N VAL A 179 -4.91 7.81 -30.14
CA VAL A 179 -4.37 8.21 -31.44
C VAL A 179 -3.53 9.50 -31.39
N PRO A 180 -4.00 10.62 -30.81
CA PRO A 180 -3.16 11.80 -30.61
C PRO A 180 -1.94 11.54 -29.69
N ALA A 181 -2.09 10.67 -28.68
CA ALA A 181 -0.98 10.31 -27.81
C ALA A 181 0.13 9.61 -28.59
N LEU A 182 -0.19 8.66 -29.48
CA LEU A 182 0.79 8.03 -30.36
C LEU A 182 1.52 9.05 -31.24
N LEU A 183 0.80 10.03 -31.79
CA LEU A 183 1.42 11.07 -32.63
C LEU A 183 2.42 11.90 -31.80
N ASN A 184 2.06 12.25 -30.58
CA ASN A 184 2.95 12.95 -29.64
C ASN A 184 4.19 12.11 -29.30
N VAL A 185 4.00 10.82 -29.05
CA VAL A 185 5.10 9.88 -28.80
C VAL A 185 6.06 9.85 -29.99
N ARG A 186 5.56 9.62 -31.20
CA ARG A 186 6.39 9.59 -32.43
C ARG A 186 7.14 10.89 -32.66
N THR A 187 6.50 12.03 -32.41
CA THR A 187 7.13 13.35 -32.55
C THR A 187 8.23 13.56 -31.51
N SER A 188 7.95 13.19 -30.26
CA SER A 188 8.92 13.30 -29.16
C SER A 188 10.11 12.38 -29.34
N SER A 189 9.90 11.12 -29.73
CA SER A 189 10.97 10.14 -29.94
C SER A 189 11.88 10.52 -31.12
N ALA A 190 11.37 11.24 -32.11
CA ALA A 190 12.19 11.73 -33.23
C ALA A 190 13.21 12.80 -32.84
N VAL A 191 13.03 13.51 -31.73
CA VAL A 191 13.89 14.61 -31.27
C VAL A 191 14.65 14.31 -29.97
N ARG A 192 14.35 13.20 -29.29
CA ARG A 192 15.05 12.78 -28.06
C ARG A 192 16.35 12.03 -28.38
N ALA A 193 17.25 12.02 -27.41
CA ALA A 193 18.40 11.14 -27.43
C ALA A 193 17.93 9.66 -27.40
N GLU A 194 18.75 8.76 -27.94
CA GLU A 194 18.46 7.34 -27.97
C GLU A 194 18.35 6.78 -26.55
N GLU A 195 17.26 6.07 -26.25
CA GLU A 195 17.02 5.46 -24.94
C GLU A 195 18.00 4.29 -24.68
N GLU A 196 18.45 4.15 -23.41
CA GLU A 196 19.32 3.03 -23.00
C GLU A 196 18.57 1.68 -23.10
N ASP A 197 17.29 1.66 -22.74
CA ASP A 197 16.42 0.48 -22.81
C ASP A 197 15.50 0.53 -24.04
N LYS A 198 15.77 -0.32 -25.01
CA LYS A 198 15.01 -0.45 -26.25
C LYS A 198 13.97 -1.57 -26.22
N SER A 199 13.61 -2.04 -25.02
CA SER A 199 12.56 -3.05 -24.87
C SER A 199 11.23 -2.51 -25.38
N PRO A 200 10.36 -3.38 -25.92
CA PRO A 200 9.01 -2.99 -26.33
C PRO A 200 8.21 -2.34 -25.20
N ASP A 201 7.16 -1.62 -25.56
CA ASP A 201 6.22 -1.01 -24.58
C ASP A 201 5.25 -2.02 -24.01
N PHE A 202 5.02 -3.14 -24.72
CA PHE A 202 4.06 -4.14 -24.29
C PHE A 202 4.49 -5.55 -24.71
N SER A 203 4.34 -6.51 -23.80
CA SER A 203 4.60 -7.91 -24.07
C SER A 203 3.39 -8.61 -24.67
N LYS A 204 3.66 -9.60 -25.51
CA LYS A 204 2.62 -10.54 -25.96
C LYS A 204 2.61 -11.73 -25.01
N GLU A 205 1.45 -11.93 -24.37
CA GLU A 205 1.24 -13.04 -23.44
C GLU A 205 0.34 -14.12 -24.05
N THR A 206 0.42 -15.33 -23.48
CA THR A 206 -0.52 -16.41 -23.84
C THR A 206 -1.90 -16.07 -23.29
N PRO A 207 -2.96 -16.08 -24.13
CA PRO A 207 -4.31 -15.83 -23.67
C PRO A 207 -4.74 -16.79 -22.55
N THR A 208 -5.37 -16.25 -21.52
CA THR A 208 -5.81 -17.01 -20.35
C THR A 208 -7.33 -17.03 -20.26
N THR A 209 -7.90 -18.19 -20.04
CA THR A 209 -9.33 -18.36 -19.73
C THR A 209 -9.49 -18.93 -18.34
N HIS A 210 -10.06 -18.13 -17.44
CA HIS A 210 -10.40 -18.53 -16.08
C HIS A 210 -11.70 -17.88 -15.64
N ILE A 211 -12.72 -18.66 -15.40
CA ILE A 211 -14.01 -18.16 -14.91
C ILE A 211 -14.18 -18.65 -13.48
N GLY A 212 -13.78 -17.78 -12.54
CA GLY A 212 -14.07 -17.96 -11.13
C GLY A 212 -15.58 -17.87 -10.87
N LYS A 213 -16.06 -18.59 -9.87
CA LYS A 213 -17.44 -18.45 -9.42
C LYS A 213 -17.58 -17.08 -8.76
N ALA A 214 -18.50 -16.24 -9.25
CA ALA A 214 -18.83 -14.99 -8.59
C ALA A 214 -19.11 -15.25 -7.10
N SER A 215 -18.47 -14.50 -6.24
CA SER A 215 -18.72 -14.53 -4.82
C SER A 215 -20.12 -13.99 -4.54
N ALA A 216 -20.87 -14.63 -3.66
CA ALA A 216 -21.99 -13.93 -3.04
C ALA A 216 -21.41 -13.03 -1.94
N PRO A 217 -21.97 -11.84 -1.72
CA PRO A 217 -21.55 -11.02 -0.60
C PRO A 217 -21.48 -11.87 0.67
N PRO A 218 -20.40 -11.82 1.45
CA PRO A 218 -20.31 -12.57 2.69
C PRO A 218 -21.47 -12.19 3.60
N ALA A 219 -22.05 -13.15 4.29
CA ALA A 219 -23.06 -12.89 5.29
C ALA A 219 -22.46 -11.93 6.33
N PHE A 220 -23.05 -10.75 6.46
CA PHE A 220 -22.57 -9.71 7.33
C PHE A 220 -23.69 -9.22 8.24
N ASP A 221 -23.50 -9.39 9.55
CA ASP A 221 -24.44 -8.86 10.54
C ASP A 221 -24.10 -7.37 10.83
N HIS A 222 -24.72 -6.49 10.06
CA HIS A 222 -24.52 -5.05 10.18
C HIS A 222 -24.86 -4.53 11.60
N ALA A 223 -25.91 -5.03 12.24
CA ALA A 223 -26.31 -4.54 13.55
C ALA A 223 -25.33 -4.98 14.65
N ALA A 224 -24.86 -6.22 14.59
CA ALA A 224 -23.82 -6.73 15.48
C ALA A 224 -22.52 -5.94 15.33
N TRP A 225 -22.05 -5.74 14.10
CA TRP A 225 -20.80 -5.01 13.86
C TRP A 225 -20.91 -3.51 14.15
N SER A 226 -22.05 -2.87 13.89
CA SER A 226 -22.30 -1.48 14.33
C SER A 226 -22.21 -1.35 15.86
N SER A 227 -22.71 -2.36 16.59
CA SER A 227 -22.61 -2.40 18.04
C SER A 227 -21.16 -2.66 18.49
N GLU A 228 -20.45 -3.55 17.82
CA GLU A 228 -19.06 -3.88 18.12
C GLU A 228 -18.10 -2.71 17.85
N ILE A 229 -18.26 -1.98 16.75
CA ILE A 229 -17.45 -0.78 16.45
C ILE A 229 -17.67 0.32 17.53
N LYS A 230 -18.93 0.50 17.99
CA LYS A 230 -19.22 1.40 19.12
C LYS A 230 -18.55 0.91 20.39
N ARG A 231 -18.62 -0.39 20.67
CA ARG A 231 -18.01 -0.99 21.86
C ARG A 231 -16.49 -0.79 21.86
N LEU A 232 -15.82 -1.20 20.78
CA LEU A 232 -14.37 -1.11 20.65
C LEU A 232 -13.87 0.34 20.74
N SER A 233 -14.49 1.27 20.01
CA SER A 233 -14.12 2.68 20.11
C SER A 233 -14.43 3.26 21.49
N GLY A 234 -15.45 2.73 22.18
CA GLY A 234 -15.80 3.09 23.54
C GLY A 234 -14.77 2.69 24.59
N GLU A 235 -13.97 1.64 24.33
CA GLU A 235 -12.91 1.17 25.22
C GLU A 235 -11.82 2.25 25.43
N PHE A 236 -11.52 3.07 24.42
CA PHE A 236 -10.55 4.16 24.54
C PHE A 236 -10.95 5.24 25.57
N ARG A 237 -12.23 5.33 25.96
CA ARG A 237 -12.67 6.25 27.04
C ARG A 237 -12.06 5.94 28.40
N LYS A 238 -11.58 4.71 28.62
CA LYS A 238 -10.88 4.30 29.85
C LYS A 238 -9.51 4.98 29.99
N TYR A 239 -9.00 5.58 28.89
CA TYR A 239 -7.65 6.12 28.78
C TYR A 239 -7.69 7.61 28.43
N PRO A 240 -7.80 8.51 29.40
CA PRO A 240 -7.96 9.95 29.17
C PRO A 240 -6.75 10.59 28.47
N GLU A 241 -5.61 9.93 28.47
CA GLU A 241 -4.42 10.33 27.72
C GLU A 241 -4.50 10.06 26.22
N VAL A 242 -5.44 9.23 25.75
CA VAL A 242 -5.74 9.04 24.32
C VAL A 242 -6.67 10.18 23.89
N TYR A 243 -6.14 11.07 23.05
CA TYR A 243 -6.86 12.29 22.65
C TYR A 243 -7.71 12.13 21.39
N PHE A 244 -7.49 11.04 20.68
CA PHE A 244 -8.24 10.71 19.48
C PHE A 244 -8.21 9.20 19.28
N ASP A 245 -9.32 8.63 18.87
CA ASP A 245 -9.42 7.24 18.46
C ASP A 245 -10.27 7.10 17.20
N ILE A 246 -9.96 6.10 16.42
CA ILE A 246 -10.78 5.61 15.31
C ILE A 246 -10.77 4.08 15.34
N VAL A 247 -11.96 3.51 15.28
CA VAL A 247 -12.14 2.09 14.98
C VAL A 247 -12.95 1.98 13.71
N SER A 248 -12.37 1.41 12.66
CA SER A 248 -13.02 1.28 11.36
C SER A 248 -13.07 -0.15 10.88
N LEU A 249 -14.21 -0.58 10.37
CA LEU A 249 -14.41 -1.84 9.68
C LEU A 249 -14.77 -1.56 8.23
N THR A 250 -14.02 -2.15 7.32
CA THR A 250 -14.35 -2.17 5.88
C THR A 250 -14.59 -3.61 5.45
N VAL A 251 -15.77 -3.87 4.92
CA VAL A 251 -16.12 -5.14 4.29
C VAL A 251 -16.25 -4.90 2.81
N GLN A 252 -15.57 -5.69 2.00
CA GLN A 252 -15.59 -5.56 0.55
C GLN A 252 -15.77 -6.94 -0.08
N ASP A 253 -16.70 -7.03 -1.01
CA ASP A 253 -16.82 -8.12 -1.96
C ASP A 253 -16.67 -7.56 -3.37
N ALA A 254 -15.87 -8.19 -4.20
CA ALA A 254 -15.57 -7.70 -5.52
C ALA A 254 -15.50 -8.85 -6.53
N ASN A 255 -16.06 -8.62 -7.72
CA ASN A 255 -15.90 -9.48 -8.87
C ASN A 255 -15.22 -8.69 -9.98
N ALA A 256 -13.93 -8.97 -10.22
CA ALA A 256 -13.22 -8.40 -11.34
C ALA A 256 -13.37 -9.30 -12.56
N ARG A 257 -13.79 -8.72 -13.70
CA ARG A 257 -13.93 -9.39 -14.99
C ARG A 257 -13.05 -8.71 -16.02
N MET A 258 -12.17 -9.45 -16.66
CA MET A 258 -11.26 -8.94 -17.70
C MET A 258 -11.44 -9.73 -18.98
N VAL A 259 -11.53 -9.01 -20.12
CA VAL A 259 -11.47 -9.60 -21.47
C VAL A 259 -10.50 -8.80 -22.35
N SER A 260 -9.80 -9.46 -23.27
CA SER A 260 -8.88 -8.78 -24.19
C SER A 260 -9.02 -9.26 -25.63
N SER A 261 -8.61 -8.43 -26.58
CA SER A 261 -8.57 -8.76 -28.01
C SER A 261 -7.61 -9.90 -28.34
N GLU A 262 -6.67 -10.22 -27.44
CA GLU A 262 -5.82 -11.42 -27.58
C GLU A 262 -6.54 -12.71 -27.23
N GLY A 263 -7.76 -12.65 -26.67
CA GLY A 263 -8.58 -13.83 -26.34
C GLY A 263 -8.57 -14.21 -24.86
N SER A 264 -8.00 -13.42 -23.98
CA SER A 264 -8.11 -13.65 -22.53
C SER A 264 -9.51 -13.36 -22.02
N ALA A 265 -10.00 -14.18 -21.08
CA ALA A 265 -11.24 -14.00 -20.34
C ALA A 265 -11.05 -14.47 -18.90
N VAL A 266 -10.92 -13.55 -17.96
CA VAL A 266 -10.58 -13.85 -16.57
C VAL A 266 -11.63 -13.24 -15.64
N VAL A 267 -12.22 -14.04 -14.77
CA VAL A 267 -13.13 -13.61 -13.69
C VAL A 267 -12.51 -14.01 -12.36
N THR A 268 -12.23 -13.06 -11.52
CA THR A 268 -11.63 -13.26 -10.21
C THR A 268 -12.49 -12.63 -9.11
N PRO A 269 -13.22 -13.46 -8.34
CA PRO A 269 -13.89 -12.97 -7.15
C PRO A 269 -12.87 -12.73 -6.02
N SER A 270 -13.15 -11.74 -5.20
CA SER A 270 -12.38 -11.47 -3.98
C SER A 270 -13.28 -10.95 -2.88
N ALA A 271 -13.03 -11.38 -1.64
CA ALA A 271 -13.70 -10.88 -0.46
C ALA A 271 -12.66 -10.49 0.59
N SER A 272 -12.86 -9.38 1.26
CA SER A 272 -11.99 -8.97 2.36
C SER A 272 -12.76 -8.20 3.42
N THR A 273 -12.41 -8.46 4.67
CA THR A 273 -12.84 -7.67 5.82
C THR A 273 -11.60 -7.16 6.52
N ARG A 274 -11.54 -5.86 6.74
CA ARG A 274 -10.42 -5.19 7.38
C ARG A 274 -10.92 -4.37 8.56
N LEU A 275 -10.38 -4.66 9.75
CA LEU A 275 -10.58 -3.89 10.96
C LEU A 275 -9.29 -3.12 11.27
N VAL A 276 -9.41 -1.82 11.47
CA VAL A 276 -8.34 -0.93 11.88
C VAL A 276 -8.73 -0.27 13.19
N MET A 277 -7.86 -0.34 14.18
CA MET A 277 -7.98 0.36 15.44
C MET A 277 -6.82 1.34 15.56
N GLU A 278 -7.12 2.61 15.76
CA GLU A 278 -6.14 3.69 15.87
C GLU A 278 -6.37 4.47 17.16
N GLY A 279 -5.28 4.75 17.87
CA GLY A 279 -5.26 5.64 19.01
C GLY A 279 -4.15 6.67 18.86
N GLN A 280 -4.43 7.91 19.20
CA GLN A 280 -3.46 9.01 19.15
C GLN A 280 -3.39 9.77 20.47
N THR A 281 -2.20 10.27 20.76
CA THR A 281 -1.94 11.16 21.88
C THR A 281 -0.85 12.17 21.53
N ARG A 282 -0.48 13.02 22.49
CA ARG A 282 0.57 14.02 22.29
C ARG A 282 1.51 14.04 23.49
N ALA A 283 2.81 13.97 23.23
CA ALA A 283 3.84 14.11 24.25
C ALA A 283 3.95 15.54 24.76
N ASN A 284 4.58 15.77 25.92
CA ASN A 284 4.69 17.08 26.55
C ASN A 284 5.42 18.13 25.70
N ASP A 285 6.33 17.68 24.81
CA ASP A 285 7.05 18.54 23.86
C ASP A 285 6.25 18.83 22.57
N GLY A 286 4.99 18.36 22.49
CA GLY A 286 4.11 18.57 21.36
C GLY A 286 4.24 17.54 20.25
N MET A 287 5.05 16.47 20.40
CA MET A 287 5.12 15.40 19.41
C MET A 287 3.83 14.58 19.40
N GLU A 288 3.21 14.43 18.24
CA GLU A 288 2.08 13.51 18.05
C GLU A 288 2.57 12.05 18.08
N LEU A 289 1.84 11.22 18.77
CA LEU A 289 2.12 9.82 18.99
C LEU A 289 0.91 8.99 18.55
N LEU A 290 1.17 7.94 17.78
CA LEU A 290 0.16 7.14 17.12
C LEU A 290 0.42 5.65 17.36
N ARG A 291 -0.65 4.89 17.63
CA ARG A 291 -0.65 3.41 17.59
C ARG A 291 -1.77 2.96 16.68
N VAL A 292 -1.45 1.98 15.83
CA VAL A 292 -2.42 1.36 14.91
C VAL A 292 -2.28 -0.14 14.95
N GLU A 293 -3.40 -0.83 15.08
CA GLU A 293 -3.51 -2.27 14.88
C GLU A 293 -4.45 -2.53 13.70
N THR A 294 -4.04 -3.43 12.81
CA THR A 294 -4.80 -3.79 11.61
C THR A 294 -4.99 -5.30 11.55
N PHE A 295 -6.22 -5.71 11.34
CA PHE A 295 -6.58 -7.12 11.12
C PHE A 295 -7.26 -7.25 9.77
N GLN A 296 -6.95 -8.33 9.06
CA GLN A 296 -7.55 -8.60 7.75
C GLN A 296 -7.89 -10.09 7.63
N ALA A 297 -9.10 -10.35 7.14
CA ALA A 297 -9.61 -11.69 6.91
C ALA A 297 -10.49 -11.70 5.65
N PRO A 298 -10.78 -12.87 5.05
CA PRO A 298 -11.74 -12.95 3.94
C PRO A 298 -13.17 -12.57 4.35
N SER A 299 -13.55 -12.80 5.61
CA SER A 299 -14.85 -12.45 6.19
C SER A 299 -14.71 -11.97 7.62
N ALA A 300 -15.76 -11.39 8.16
CA ALA A 300 -15.79 -10.87 9.54
C ALA A 300 -15.55 -11.97 10.60
N ASP A 301 -15.98 -13.19 10.34
CA ASP A 301 -15.77 -14.33 11.24
C ASP A 301 -14.28 -14.74 11.38
N GLY A 302 -13.44 -14.31 10.46
CA GLY A 302 -11.99 -14.52 10.52
C GLY A 302 -11.21 -13.47 11.29
N LEU A 303 -11.88 -12.44 11.83
CA LEU A 303 -11.26 -11.42 12.68
C LEU A 303 -11.02 -11.97 14.09
N PRO A 304 -10.08 -11.38 14.86
CA PRO A 304 -9.83 -11.79 16.25
C PRO A 304 -11.07 -11.67 17.13
N SER A 305 -11.11 -12.46 18.19
CA SER A 305 -12.19 -12.42 19.20
C SER A 305 -12.23 -11.07 19.93
N GLU A 306 -13.39 -10.72 20.50
CA GLU A 306 -13.56 -9.51 21.34
C GLU A 306 -12.45 -9.39 22.40
N LYS A 307 -12.14 -10.48 23.10
CA LYS A 307 -11.10 -10.49 24.15
C LYS A 307 -9.71 -10.15 23.59
N GLU A 308 -9.39 -10.62 22.39
CA GLU A 308 -8.11 -10.31 21.73
C GLU A 308 -8.07 -8.87 21.28
N LEU A 309 -9.19 -8.34 20.73
CA LEU A 309 -9.31 -6.96 20.33
C LEU A 309 -9.22 -6.01 21.53
N ASP A 310 -9.87 -6.32 22.64
CA ASP A 310 -9.78 -5.56 23.88
C ASP A 310 -8.34 -5.51 24.41
N ALA A 311 -7.66 -6.67 24.44
CA ALA A 311 -6.26 -6.73 24.87
C ALA A 311 -5.32 -5.90 23.98
N LYS A 312 -5.66 -5.79 22.68
CA LYS A 312 -4.92 -4.92 21.76
C LYS A 312 -5.15 -3.43 22.04
N ILE A 313 -6.38 -3.02 22.31
CA ILE A 313 -6.70 -1.63 22.70
C ILE A 313 -5.99 -1.27 24.00
N ASP A 314 -6.07 -2.13 25.02
CA ASP A 314 -5.37 -1.95 26.30
C ASP A 314 -3.86 -1.76 26.07
N LYS A 315 -3.24 -2.63 25.25
CA LYS A 315 -1.81 -2.52 24.90
C LYS A 315 -1.50 -1.22 24.18
N MET A 316 -2.31 -0.82 23.19
CA MET A 316 -2.14 0.43 22.45
C MET A 316 -2.16 1.65 23.39
N ALA A 317 -3.09 1.66 24.34
CA ALA A 317 -3.22 2.76 25.31
C ALA A 317 -2.03 2.80 26.28
N VAL A 318 -1.57 1.64 26.78
CA VAL A 318 -0.37 1.52 27.61
C VAL A 318 0.88 1.98 26.86
N ASP A 319 1.05 1.56 25.59
CA ASP A 319 2.16 1.99 24.73
C ASP A 319 2.14 3.51 24.52
N LEU A 320 0.97 4.10 24.22
CA LEU A 320 0.81 5.55 24.03
C LEU A 320 1.18 6.32 25.30
N LYS A 321 0.74 5.85 26.46
CA LYS A 321 1.08 6.46 27.74
C LYS A 321 2.58 6.40 27.99
N ALA A 322 3.22 5.26 27.77
CA ALA A 322 4.66 5.08 27.93
C ALA A 322 5.44 5.98 26.95
N LEU A 323 5.01 6.07 25.68
CA LEU A 323 5.62 6.94 24.69
C LEU A 323 5.52 8.43 25.03
N ARG A 324 4.46 8.88 25.70
CA ARG A 324 4.36 10.29 26.14
C ARG A 324 5.48 10.66 27.12
N GLU A 325 5.86 9.73 27.98
CA GLU A 325 6.87 9.89 29.03
C GLU A 325 8.28 9.60 28.53
N ALA A 326 8.41 8.82 27.44
CA ALA A 326 9.68 8.40 26.88
C ALA A 326 10.52 9.60 26.39
N PRO A 327 11.85 9.58 26.62
CA PRO A 327 12.74 10.61 26.07
C PRO A 327 12.79 10.54 24.55
N VAL A 328 13.02 11.70 23.93
CA VAL A 328 13.34 11.76 22.49
C VAL A 328 14.73 11.19 22.30
N ALA A 329 14.87 10.26 21.37
CA ALA A 329 16.18 9.70 21.06
C ALA A 329 17.04 10.70 20.27
N GLU A 330 18.34 10.62 20.52
CA GLU A 330 19.33 11.34 19.73
C GLU A 330 19.69 10.57 18.45
N PRO A 331 20.23 11.25 17.42
CA PRO A 331 20.77 10.56 16.25
C PRO A 331 21.73 9.44 16.66
N TYR A 332 21.63 8.33 15.95
CA TYR A 332 22.38 7.12 16.30
C TYR A 332 22.87 6.43 15.03
N ASP A 333 24.08 5.91 15.13
CA ASP A 333 24.67 5.04 14.13
C ASP A 333 25.36 3.87 14.85
N GLY A 334 24.87 2.64 14.61
CA GLY A 334 25.39 1.45 15.25
C GLY A 334 24.46 0.25 15.18
N PRO A 335 24.71 -0.79 16.03
CA PRO A 335 23.96 -2.03 16.02
C PRO A 335 22.47 -1.84 16.26
N ALA A 336 21.66 -2.51 15.43
CA ALA A 336 20.20 -2.46 15.54
C ALA A 336 19.57 -3.84 15.30
N LEU A 337 18.52 -4.13 16.05
CA LEU A 337 17.67 -5.30 15.88
C LEU A 337 16.28 -4.83 15.45
N LEU A 338 15.78 -5.35 14.35
CA LEU A 338 14.40 -5.22 13.94
C LEU A 338 13.63 -6.48 14.31
N SER A 339 12.45 -6.35 14.93
CA SER A 339 11.51 -7.47 15.04
C SER A 339 11.15 -8.01 13.67
N GLY A 340 10.60 -9.20 13.56
CA GLY A 340 10.24 -9.75 12.25
C GLY A 340 9.23 -8.90 11.50
N ARG A 341 8.22 -8.33 12.20
CA ARG A 341 7.25 -7.39 11.60
C ARG A 341 7.94 -6.10 11.13
N ALA A 342 8.84 -5.55 11.93
CA ALA A 342 9.60 -4.36 11.56
C ALA A 342 10.52 -4.62 10.36
N ALA A 343 11.18 -5.79 10.32
CA ALA A 343 12.01 -6.20 9.21
C ALA A 343 11.19 -6.41 7.92
N ALA A 344 9.98 -6.95 8.02
CA ALA A 344 9.08 -7.11 6.88
C ALA A 344 8.72 -5.76 6.24
N VAL A 345 8.33 -4.76 7.04
CA VAL A 345 8.08 -3.39 6.54
C VAL A 345 9.34 -2.77 5.96
N PHE A 346 10.48 -2.93 6.64
CA PHE A 346 11.76 -2.43 6.17
C PHE A 346 12.10 -2.98 4.76
N PHE A 347 11.96 -4.29 4.54
CA PHE A 347 12.21 -4.90 3.24
C PHE A 347 11.22 -4.46 2.17
N HIS A 348 9.95 -4.28 2.52
CA HIS A 348 8.94 -3.73 1.61
C HIS A 348 9.34 -2.36 1.07
N GLU A 349 9.76 -1.44 1.95
CA GLU A 349 10.10 -0.06 1.59
C GLU A 349 11.48 0.06 0.94
N VAL A 350 12.49 -0.58 1.54
CA VAL A 350 13.88 -0.39 1.14
C VAL A 350 14.23 -1.16 -0.12
N LEU A 351 13.66 -2.36 -0.27
CA LEU A 351 13.96 -3.29 -1.36
C LEU A 351 12.78 -3.42 -2.33
N GLY A 352 11.58 -3.72 -1.84
CA GLY A 352 10.45 -4.16 -2.65
C GLY A 352 10.09 -3.20 -3.76
N HIS A 353 9.93 -1.92 -3.49
CA HIS A 353 9.64 -0.91 -4.51
C HIS A 353 10.72 -0.78 -5.59
N ARG A 354 11.97 -1.12 -5.26
CA ARG A 354 13.08 -1.07 -6.22
C ARG A 354 13.19 -2.33 -7.07
N LEU A 355 12.41 -3.36 -6.74
CA LEU A 355 12.30 -4.59 -7.53
C LEU A 355 11.15 -4.52 -8.55
N GLU A 356 10.35 -3.46 -8.55
CA GLU A 356 9.28 -3.22 -9.51
C GLU A 356 9.90 -2.92 -10.89
N GLY A 357 9.58 -3.76 -11.90
CA GLY A 357 10.29 -3.79 -13.16
C GLY A 357 10.20 -2.50 -13.96
N HIS A 358 9.02 -1.86 -14.02
CA HIS A 358 8.83 -0.62 -14.77
C HIS A 358 9.78 0.51 -14.34
N ARG A 359 10.22 0.53 -13.06
CA ARG A 359 11.20 1.51 -12.55
C ARG A 359 12.60 1.35 -13.13
N GLN A 360 12.90 0.17 -13.70
CA GLN A 360 14.21 -0.08 -14.32
C GLN A 360 14.32 0.54 -15.72
N LYS A 361 13.17 0.77 -16.39
CA LYS A 361 13.10 1.39 -17.72
C LYS A 361 12.88 2.90 -17.64
N ASP A 362 12.18 3.38 -16.63
CA ASP A 362 11.84 4.78 -16.48
C ASP A 362 13.09 5.63 -16.17
N GLU A 363 13.41 6.59 -17.03
CA GLU A 363 14.59 7.47 -16.89
C GLU A 363 14.46 8.49 -15.74
N GLU A 364 13.25 8.78 -15.28
CA GLU A 364 13.00 9.63 -14.12
C GLU A 364 13.21 8.89 -12.80
N GLU A 365 13.22 7.56 -12.84
CA GLU A 365 13.50 6.70 -11.69
C GLU A 365 15.01 6.54 -11.44
N GLY A 366 15.37 6.28 -10.19
CA GLY A 366 16.77 6.17 -9.77
C GLY A 366 17.49 4.93 -10.29
N GLN A 367 16.78 3.94 -10.82
CA GLN A 367 17.30 2.72 -11.44
C GLN A 367 18.35 2.01 -10.57
N THR A 368 18.13 1.97 -9.23
CA THR A 368 19.11 1.48 -8.24
C THR A 368 19.63 0.07 -8.55
N PHE A 369 18.78 -0.79 -9.10
CA PHE A 369 19.09 -2.20 -9.37
C PHE A 369 19.24 -2.56 -10.85
N THR A 370 19.01 -1.64 -11.77
CA THR A 370 19.02 -1.90 -13.23
C THR A 370 20.31 -2.58 -13.70
N LYS A 371 21.46 -2.15 -13.17
CA LYS A 371 22.79 -2.69 -13.52
C LYS A 371 23.30 -3.71 -12.48
N LYS A 372 22.40 -4.29 -11.64
CA LYS A 372 22.75 -5.20 -10.54
C LYS A 372 22.34 -6.65 -10.77
N ILE A 373 21.69 -6.97 -11.87
CA ILE A 373 21.35 -8.36 -12.20
C ILE A 373 22.63 -9.22 -12.20
N GLY A 374 22.58 -10.36 -11.52
CA GLY A 374 23.70 -11.26 -11.32
C GLY A 374 24.73 -10.83 -10.27
N GLN A 375 24.53 -9.67 -9.61
CA GLN A 375 25.41 -9.17 -8.54
C GLN A 375 24.85 -9.43 -7.16
N GLU A 376 25.71 -9.49 -6.16
CA GLU A 376 25.32 -9.55 -4.75
C GLU A 376 24.75 -8.19 -4.32
N VAL A 377 23.53 -8.20 -3.77
CA VAL A 377 22.82 -7.03 -3.22
C VAL A 377 22.40 -7.24 -1.76
N LEU A 378 22.45 -8.49 -1.30
CA LEU A 378 22.20 -8.93 0.08
C LEU A 378 23.31 -9.89 0.53
N PRO A 379 23.46 -10.12 1.84
CA PRO A 379 24.27 -11.23 2.36
C PRO A 379 23.83 -12.57 1.75
N LYS A 380 24.79 -13.46 1.48
CA LYS A 380 24.55 -14.75 0.82
C LYS A 380 23.56 -15.67 1.50
N PHE A 381 23.39 -15.52 2.81
CA PHE A 381 22.43 -16.32 3.57
C PHE A 381 20.98 -15.86 3.39
N LEU A 382 20.73 -14.75 2.68
CA LEU A 382 19.39 -14.22 2.45
C LEU A 382 18.92 -14.48 1.02
N SER A 383 17.65 -14.88 0.91
CA SER A 383 16.93 -14.94 -0.35
C SER A 383 15.59 -14.24 -0.22
N VAL A 384 15.13 -13.63 -1.30
CA VAL A 384 13.86 -12.91 -1.35
C VAL A 384 13.06 -13.38 -2.54
N SER A 385 11.81 -13.74 -2.32
CA SER A 385 10.84 -14.04 -3.37
C SER A 385 9.60 -13.18 -3.19
N ASP A 386 8.89 -12.90 -4.28
CA ASP A 386 7.50 -12.48 -4.23
C ASP A 386 6.61 -13.63 -4.72
N ASP A 387 5.68 -14.07 -3.88
CA ASP A 387 4.84 -15.24 -4.18
C ASP A 387 3.37 -14.96 -3.88
N PRO A 388 2.65 -14.34 -4.82
CA PRO A 388 1.23 -14.06 -4.66
C PRO A 388 0.33 -15.31 -4.69
N THR A 389 0.88 -16.50 -4.92
CA THR A 389 0.10 -17.76 -4.92
C THR A 389 -0.12 -18.31 -3.51
N ILE A 390 0.64 -17.85 -2.52
CA ILE A 390 0.54 -18.28 -1.13
C ILE A 390 -0.59 -17.52 -0.44
N LYS A 391 -1.52 -18.28 0.16
CA LYS A 391 -2.70 -17.72 0.86
C LYS A 391 -2.45 -17.44 2.34
N GLU A 392 -1.51 -18.17 2.95
CA GLU A 392 -1.33 -18.15 4.40
C GLU A 392 0.09 -18.57 4.79
N ILE A 393 0.64 -17.93 5.81
CA ILE A 393 1.89 -18.32 6.47
C ILE A 393 1.67 -18.28 7.99
N GLY A 394 2.03 -19.37 8.68
CA GLY A 394 1.91 -19.46 10.13
C GLY A 394 0.51 -19.23 10.69
N GLY A 395 -0.53 -19.60 9.95
CA GLY A 395 -1.93 -19.35 10.33
C GLY A 395 -2.46 -17.96 10.00
N ILE A 396 -1.60 -17.06 9.47
CA ILE A 396 -1.97 -15.69 9.10
C ILE A 396 -2.26 -15.64 7.60
N LYS A 397 -3.47 -15.20 7.23
CA LYS A 397 -3.86 -14.97 5.83
C LYS A 397 -3.06 -13.82 5.25
N LEU A 398 -2.61 -13.98 4.00
CA LEU A 398 -1.82 -12.99 3.29
C LEU A 398 -2.71 -12.09 2.44
N ALA A 399 -2.58 -10.77 2.61
CA ALA A 399 -3.34 -9.77 1.88
C ALA A 399 -2.89 -9.65 0.41
N GLY A 400 -1.64 -10.02 0.11
CA GLY A 400 -1.07 -9.96 -1.22
C GLY A 400 -1.36 -11.18 -2.10
N TYR A 401 -2.23 -12.11 -1.66
CA TYR A 401 -2.66 -13.25 -2.48
C TYR A 401 -3.57 -12.82 -3.63
N TYR A 402 -3.29 -13.31 -4.82
CA TYR A 402 -4.18 -13.29 -5.98
C TYR A 402 -3.81 -14.43 -6.96
N ALA A 403 -4.76 -14.89 -7.76
CA ALA A 403 -4.55 -15.97 -8.72
C ALA A 403 -4.12 -15.44 -10.11
N TYR A 404 -4.60 -14.27 -10.47
CA TYR A 404 -4.29 -13.57 -11.71
C TYR A 404 -4.05 -12.09 -11.39
N ASP A 405 -3.09 -11.49 -12.07
CA ASP A 405 -2.87 -10.06 -11.98
C ASP A 405 -3.95 -9.24 -12.72
N ASN A 406 -3.89 -7.93 -12.65
CA ASN A 406 -4.90 -7.07 -13.29
C ASN A 406 -4.78 -7.00 -14.82
N GLU A 407 -3.75 -7.61 -15.41
CA GLU A 407 -3.57 -7.76 -16.86
C GLU A 407 -3.99 -9.16 -17.36
N GLY A 408 -4.54 -10.00 -16.48
CA GLY A 408 -5.01 -11.35 -16.79
C GLY A 408 -3.88 -12.40 -16.86
N THR A 409 -2.68 -12.06 -16.45
CA THR A 409 -1.54 -12.99 -16.39
C THR A 409 -1.63 -13.83 -15.10
N PRO A 410 -1.46 -15.15 -15.16
CA PRO A 410 -1.41 -15.98 -13.96
C PRO A 410 -0.31 -15.50 -13.00
N SER A 411 -0.65 -15.35 -11.73
CA SER A 411 0.34 -15.05 -10.71
C SER A 411 1.33 -16.21 -10.54
N GLN A 412 2.58 -15.89 -10.27
CA GLN A 412 3.62 -16.91 -10.07
C GLN A 412 4.63 -16.43 -9.04
N ARG A 413 5.30 -17.39 -8.41
CA ARG A 413 6.42 -17.11 -7.55
C ARG A 413 7.59 -16.59 -8.38
N VAL A 414 8.17 -15.49 -7.95
CA VAL A 414 9.39 -14.90 -8.53
C VAL A 414 10.49 -14.86 -7.47
N ASP A 415 11.56 -15.63 -7.68
CA ASP A 415 12.76 -15.53 -6.85
C ASP A 415 13.58 -14.31 -7.30
N VAL A 416 13.28 -13.15 -6.70
CA VAL A 416 13.91 -11.87 -7.08
C VAL A 416 15.37 -11.79 -6.63
N ILE A 417 15.67 -12.36 -5.44
CA ILE A 417 17.04 -12.49 -4.93
C ILE A 417 17.24 -13.92 -4.44
N LYS A 418 18.30 -14.57 -4.91
CA LYS A 418 18.67 -15.90 -4.46
C LYS A 418 20.09 -15.90 -3.96
N ASP A 419 20.29 -16.37 -2.71
CA ASP A 419 21.60 -16.46 -2.06
C ASP A 419 22.38 -15.13 -2.18
N GLY A 420 21.69 -14.02 -1.86
CA GLY A 420 22.21 -12.66 -1.91
C GLY A 420 22.29 -12.04 -3.31
N VAL A 421 22.09 -12.80 -4.38
CA VAL A 421 22.27 -12.35 -5.77
C VAL A 421 20.95 -11.96 -6.41
N LEU A 422 20.86 -10.75 -6.97
CA LEU A 422 19.70 -10.29 -7.72
C LEU A 422 19.51 -11.11 -9.00
N LYS A 423 18.30 -11.65 -9.19
CA LYS A 423 17.96 -12.55 -10.31
C LYS A 423 16.87 -12.01 -11.22
N SER A 424 15.89 -11.30 -10.69
CA SER A 424 14.70 -10.91 -11.43
C SER A 424 14.07 -9.64 -10.84
N PHE A 425 13.08 -9.14 -11.56
CA PHE A 425 12.20 -8.04 -11.16
C PHE A 425 10.74 -8.51 -11.16
N LEU A 426 9.86 -7.74 -10.53
CA LEU A 426 8.41 -7.93 -10.56
C LEU A 426 7.86 -7.28 -11.83
N MET A 427 7.40 -8.09 -12.76
CA MET A 427 7.06 -7.66 -14.11
C MET A 427 5.56 -7.63 -14.35
N SER A 428 5.07 -6.49 -14.84
CA SER A 428 3.81 -6.37 -15.57
C SER A 428 4.04 -6.69 -17.06
N ARG A 429 3.03 -6.48 -17.89
CA ARG A 429 3.17 -6.61 -19.36
C ARG A 429 3.99 -5.48 -20.00
N MET A 430 4.74 -4.75 -19.21
CA MET A 430 5.72 -3.78 -19.66
C MET A 430 7.12 -4.42 -19.63
N PRO A 431 7.69 -4.79 -20.78
CA PRO A 431 9.04 -5.32 -20.87
C PRO A 431 10.10 -4.30 -20.46
N ILE A 432 11.18 -4.81 -19.88
CA ILE A 432 12.41 -4.07 -19.65
C ILE A 432 13.58 -4.88 -20.22
N LYS A 433 14.75 -4.28 -20.31
CA LYS A 433 15.96 -4.94 -20.80
C LYS A 433 16.18 -6.29 -20.11
N ASP A 434 16.37 -7.33 -20.91
CA ASP A 434 16.57 -8.73 -20.48
C ASP A 434 15.34 -9.43 -19.87
N PHE A 435 14.19 -8.73 -19.71
CA PHE A 435 12.95 -9.28 -19.18
C PHE A 435 11.79 -8.92 -20.11
N ALA A 436 11.49 -9.83 -21.03
CA ALA A 436 10.58 -9.57 -22.15
C ALA A 436 9.10 -9.83 -21.83
N GLN A 437 8.78 -10.53 -20.75
CA GLN A 437 7.42 -10.98 -20.44
C GLN A 437 7.01 -10.66 -19.02
N SER A 438 5.68 -10.58 -18.81
CA SER A 438 5.08 -10.49 -17.48
C SER A 438 5.36 -11.76 -16.66
N ASN A 439 5.52 -11.58 -15.36
CA ASN A 439 5.55 -12.70 -14.42
C ASN A 439 4.38 -12.64 -13.43
N GLY A 440 3.27 -12.04 -13.87
CA GLY A 440 2.02 -12.00 -13.12
C GLY A 440 2.02 -11.02 -11.94
N HIS A 441 2.73 -9.90 -12.08
CA HIS A 441 2.79 -8.84 -11.06
C HIS A 441 2.24 -7.50 -11.56
N GLY A 442 1.50 -7.48 -12.67
CA GLY A 442 0.81 -6.30 -13.19
C GLY A 442 -0.40 -5.95 -12.33
N ARG A 443 -0.27 -4.96 -11.41
CA ARG A 443 -1.33 -4.63 -10.45
C ARG A 443 -1.67 -3.15 -10.48
N ASN A 444 -2.94 -2.86 -10.24
CA ASN A 444 -3.46 -1.49 -10.17
C ASN A 444 -4.68 -1.37 -9.24
N GLN A 445 -4.95 -0.15 -8.85
CA GLN A 445 -6.25 0.29 -8.37
C GLN A 445 -7.16 0.56 -9.60
N PRO A 446 -8.47 0.24 -9.55
CA PRO A 446 -9.39 0.58 -10.63
C PRO A 446 -9.25 2.04 -11.07
N GLY A 447 -9.17 2.28 -12.38
CA GLY A 447 -8.99 3.60 -12.97
C GLY A 447 -7.55 3.98 -13.29
N LEU A 448 -6.59 3.16 -12.93
CA LEU A 448 -5.17 3.40 -13.18
C LEU A 448 -4.56 2.28 -14.02
N MET A 449 -3.46 2.58 -14.69
CA MET A 449 -2.73 1.60 -15.50
C MET A 449 -1.97 0.61 -14.61
N PRO A 450 -2.03 -0.71 -14.89
CA PRO A 450 -1.22 -1.69 -14.17
C PRO A 450 0.28 -1.46 -14.34
N THR A 451 1.03 -1.65 -13.26
CA THR A 451 2.50 -1.68 -13.26
C THR A 451 3.00 -2.86 -12.44
N GLY A 452 4.28 -3.20 -12.54
CA GLY A 452 4.86 -4.24 -11.70
C GLY A 452 4.81 -3.83 -10.22
N ARG A 453 4.12 -4.60 -9.38
CA ARG A 453 3.93 -4.33 -7.95
C ARG A 453 4.16 -5.56 -7.10
N GLN A 454 4.53 -5.33 -5.85
CA GLN A 454 4.64 -6.39 -4.85
C GLN A 454 3.30 -7.08 -4.60
N GLY A 455 3.34 -8.39 -4.32
CA GLY A 455 2.25 -9.18 -3.79
C GLY A 455 2.55 -9.64 -2.36
N ASN A 456 3.16 -10.82 -2.25
CA ASN A 456 3.66 -11.36 -0.97
C ASN A 456 5.19 -11.40 -1.02
N LEU A 457 5.84 -10.36 -0.54
CA LEU A 457 7.30 -10.29 -0.45
C LEU A 457 7.78 -11.12 0.74
N ILE A 458 8.57 -12.17 0.48
CA ILE A 458 9.00 -13.15 1.50
C ILE A 458 10.52 -13.19 1.56
N VAL A 459 11.06 -12.85 2.73
CA VAL A 459 12.49 -12.94 3.03
C VAL A 459 12.78 -14.23 3.77
N THR A 460 13.73 -15.01 3.28
CA THR A 460 14.18 -16.25 3.90
C THR A 460 15.68 -16.21 4.19
N SER A 461 16.12 -16.96 5.19
CA SER A 461 17.51 -17.02 5.63
C SER A 461 17.96 -18.45 5.82
N THR A 462 19.22 -18.74 5.50
CA THR A 462 19.89 -20.01 5.82
C THR A 462 20.69 -19.93 7.13
N GLU A 463 21.03 -18.72 7.60
CA GLU A 463 21.68 -18.50 8.89
C GLU A 463 20.63 -17.96 9.89
N LYS A 464 20.23 -18.80 10.84
CA LYS A 464 19.17 -18.51 11.79
C LYS A 464 19.65 -18.75 13.21
N VAL A 465 19.20 -17.90 14.12
CA VAL A 465 19.31 -18.12 15.56
C VAL A 465 17.91 -18.15 16.18
N PRO A 466 17.70 -18.86 17.29
CA PRO A 466 16.43 -18.81 18.00
C PRO A 466 16.00 -17.37 18.28
N GLU A 467 14.73 -17.07 18.08
CA GLU A 467 14.17 -15.71 18.21
C GLU A 467 14.47 -15.09 19.59
N ASP A 468 14.39 -15.88 20.65
CA ASP A 468 14.67 -15.47 22.02
C ASP A 468 16.14 -15.11 22.26
N GLN A 469 17.05 -15.53 21.38
CA GLN A 469 18.48 -15.19 21.45
C GLN A 469 18.85 -13.93 20.68
N MET A 470 17.95 -13.40 19.84
CA MET A 470 18.23 -12.23 18.99
C MET A 470 18.63 -11.00 19.82
N ARG A 471 17.97 -10.79 20.97
CA ARG A 471 18.33 -9.69 21.88
C ARG A 471 19.76 -9.85 22.41
N GLN A 472 20.19 -11.07 22.76
CA GLN A 472 21.56 -11.32 23.21
C GLN A 472 22.57 -11.07 22.07
N ARG A 473 22.23 -11.43 20.83
CA ARG A 473 23.07 -11.12 19.65
C ARG A 473 23.25 -9.61 19.45
N LEU A 474 22.19 -8.82 19.68
CA LEU A 474 22.32 -7.36 19.67
C LEU A 474 23.32 -6.88 20.73
N ILE A 475 23.20 -7.37 21.97
CA ILE A 475 24.13 -7.02 23.07
C ILE A 475 25.57 -7.40 22.72
N ASP A 476 25.80 -8.58 22.14
CA ASP A 476 27.12 -9.04 21.73
C ASP A 476 27.73 -8.14 20.66
N GLU A 477 26.94 -7.72 19.66
CA GLU A 477 27.39 -6.80 18.61
C GLU A 477 27.67 -5.39 19.16
N VAL A 478 26.86 -4.92 20.10
CA VAL A 478 27.08 -3.65 20.83
C VAL A 478 28.42 -3.67 21.58
N LYS A 479 28.71 -4.76 22.32
CA LYS A 479 29.98 -4.95 23.04
C LYS A 479 31.18 -5.01 22.08
N LYS A 480 31.04 -5.74 20.99
CA LYS A 480 32.07 -5.89 19.95
C LYS A 480 32.46 -4.53 19.37
N GLN A 481 31.50 -3.64 19.20
CA GLN A 481 31.74 -2.29 18.67
C GLN A 481 32.06 -1.23 19.75
N GLY A 482 32.05 -1.60 21.03
CA GLY A 482 32.30 -0.67 22.14
C GLY A 482 31.24 0.42 22.28
N LYS A 483 30.03 0.20 21.77
CA LYS A 483 28.92 1.15 21.87
C LYS A 483 28.24 1.01 23.25
N PRO A 484 27.62 2.06 23.79
CA PRO A 484 26.93 1.98 25.08
C PRO A 484 25.61 1.20 25.02
N TYR A 485 24.94 1.21 23.87
CA TYR A 485 23.67 0.53 23.62
C TYR A 485 23.51 0.21 22.14
N GLY A 486 22.56 -0.66 21.82
CA GLY A 486 21.97 -0.86 20.50
C GLY A 486 20.50 -0.47 20.49
N LEU A 487 19.91 -0.33 19.30
CA LEU A 487 18.49 -0.05 19.17
C LEU A 487 17.71 -1.33 18.83
N TYR A 488 16.58 -1.52 19.50
CA TYR A 488 15.62 -2.56 19.16
C TYR A 488 14.33 -1.89 18.66
N PHE A 489 13.99 -2.14 17.41
CA PHE A 489 12.77 -1.68 16.76
C PHE A 489 11.72 -2.79 16.87
N ASP A 490 10.84 -2.66 17.86
CA ASP A 490 9.80 -3.64 18.13
C ASP A 490 8.64 -3.53 17.14
N ASP A 491 8.25 -2.30 16.80
CA ASP A 491 7.17 -2.07 15.84
C ASP A 491 7.45 -0.88 14.91
N ILE A 492 7.07 -1.06 13.65
CA ILE A 492 7.16 -0.06 12.58
C ILE A 492 5.78 0.04 11.92
N GLN A 493 5.26 1.25 11.80
CA GLN A 493 3.94 1.48 11.24
C GLN A 493 3.91 1.40 9.72
N GLY A 494 4.97 1.84 9.07
CA GLY A 494 5.11 1.92 7.63
C GLY A 494 6.34 2.75 7.27
N GLY A 495 6.42 3.15 6.02
CA GLY A 495 7.51 3.96 5.53
C GLY A 495 7.17 4.58 4.19
N PHE A 496 8.15 5.19 3.60
CA PHE A 496 8.14 5.61 2.20
C PHE A 496 9.55 5.58 1.63
N THR A 497 9.62 5.42 0.33
CA THR A 497 10.88 5.40 -0.38
C THR A 497 10.84 6.39 -1.54
N LEU A 498 11.93 7.12 -1.72
CA LEU A 498 12.12 8.02 -2.85
C LEU A 498 12.86 7.24 -3.93
N THR A 499 12.18 6.99 -5.03
CA THR A 499 12.72 6.25 -6.17
C THR A 499 13.09 7.17 -7.34
N GLN A 500 12.60 8.40 -7.37
CA GLN A 500 12.84 9.36 -8.44
C GLN A 500 14.32 9.78 -8.51
N ARG A 501 14.87 9.84 -9.72
CA ARG A 501 16.28 10.20 -9.97
C ARG A 501 16.65 11.61 -9.55
N SER A 502 15.70 12.54 -9.61
CA SER A 502 15.88 13.95 -9.21
C SER A 502 15.98 14.14 -7.69
N LEU A 503 15.64 13.12 -6.90
CA LEU A 503 15.67 13.13 -5.44
C LEU A 503 16.80 12.24 -4.92
N PRO A 504 17.31 12.48 -3.71
CA PRO A 504 18.22 11.53 -3.06
C PRO A 504 17.56 10.14 -3.02
N GLN A 505 18.31 9.12 -3.47
CA GLN A 505 17.86 7.72 -3.37
C GLN A 505 17.88 7.29 -1.90
N ALA A 506 16.87 7.70 -1.17
CA ALA A 506 16.75 7.50 0.26
C ALA A 506 15.45 6.79 0.59
N PHE A 507 15.41 6.18 1.75
CA PHE A 507 14.20 5.67 2.36
C PHE A 507 14.04 6.28 3.74
N GLN A 508 12.81 6.31 4.22
CA GLN A 508 12.49 6.66 5.59
C GLN A 508 11.46 5.66 6.09
N VAL A 509 11.81 4.95 7.13
CA VAL A 509 10.92 4.03 7.83
C VAL A 509 10.54 4.65 9.16
N LEU A 510 9.28 4.53 9.53
CA LEU A 510 8.65 5.23 10.64
C LEU A 510 8.46 4.28 11.84
N PRO A 511 9.49 4.11 12.71
CA PRO A 511 9.36 3.31 13.91
C PRO A 511 8.35 3.92 14.88
N VAL A 512 7.65 3.05 15.58
CA VAL A 512 6.66 3.42 16.61
C VAL A 512 7.16 3.05 18.00
N ILE A 513 7.65 1.83 18.18
CA ILE A 513 8.17 1.33 19.44
C ILE A 513 9.65 1.02 19.27
N VAL A 514 10.49 1.73 20.02
CA VAL A 514 11.95 1.61 19.93
C VAL A 514 12.55 1.60 21.33
N TYR A 515 13.45 0.66 21.58
CA TYR A 515 14.16 0.55 22.85
C TYR A 515 15.67 0.72 22.65
N LYS A 516 16.32 1.41 23.60
CA LYS A 516 17.77 1.27 23.80
C LYS A 516 18.01 0.02 24.62
N VAL A 517 18.80 -0.90 24.08
CA VAL A 517 19.22 -2.13 24.73
C VAL A 517 20.67 -1.97 25.18
N TYR A 518 20.89 -1.94 26.46
CA TYR A 518 22.20 -1.62 27.05
C TYR A 518 23.11 -2.85 27.19
N ALA A 519 24.40 -2.65 26.93
CA ALA A 519 25.39 -3.71 27.02
C ALA A 519 25.80 -4.06 28.48
N ASP A 520 25.53 -3.17 29.41
CA ASP A 520 25.87 -3.32 30.84
C ASP A 520 24.81 -4.05 31.69
N GLY A 521 23.69 -4.45 31.06
CA GLY A 521 22.62 -5.22 31.69
C GLY A 521 21.56 -4.39 32.43
N ARG A 522 21.63 -3.05 32.36
CA ARG A 522 20.51 -2.24 32.86
C ARG A 522 19.23 -2.49 32.05
N PRO A 523 18.04 -2.17 32.58
CA PRO A 523 16.78 -2.30 31.85
C PRO A 523 16.77 -1.54 30.53
N ASP A 524 16.05 -2.09 29.55
CA ASP A 524 15.81 -1.42 28.27
C ASP A 524 15.05 -0.12 28.48
N GLU A 525 15.41 0.92 27.74
CA GLU A 525 14.81 2.24 27.79
C GLU A 525 13.96 2.50 26.54
N LEU A 526 12.64 2.66 26.71
CA LEU A 526 11.77 3.10 25.62
C LEU A 526 12.15 4.52 25.19
N VAL A 527 12.30 4.73 23.89
CA VAL A 527 12.59 6.03 23.29
C VAL A 527 11.63 6.33 22.13
N ARG A 528 11.49 7.60 21.76
CA ARG A 528 10.60 8.03 20.68
C ARG A 528 11.25 9.04 19.74
N GLY A 529 10.58 9.33 18.64
CA GLY A 529 10.95 10.41 17.74
C GLY A 529 12.18 10.09 16.89
N VAL A 530 12.31 8.87 16.42
CA VAL A 530 13.36 8.43 15.50
C VAL A 530 12.77 7.96 14.18
N ASP A 531 13.55 8.15 13.12
CA ASP A 531 13.29 7.59 11.81
C ASP A 531 14.54 6.84 11.34
N ILE A 532 14.36 5.65 10.79
CA ILE A 532 15.44 4.92 10.14
C ILE A 532 15.64 5.54 8.77
N VAL A 533 16.88 5.90 8.46
CA VAL A 533 17.25 6.55 7.20
C VAL A 533 18.48 5.87 6.60
N GLY A 534 18.77 6.18 5.34
CA GLY A 534 19.97 5.68 4.69
C GLY A 534 19.78 5.44 3.20
N THR A 535 20.83 4.90 2.60
CA THR A 535 20.77 4.43 1.20
C THR A 535 20.47 2.94 1.18
N PRO A 536 19.59 2.46 0.27
CA PRO A 536 19.14 1.06 0.27
C PRO A 536 20.26 0.03 0.26
N LEU A 537 21.21 0.17 -0.66
CA LEU A 537 22.30 -0.82 -0.81
C LEU A 537 23.21 -0.89 0.43
N ALA A 538 23.51 0.26 1.06
CA ALA A 538 24.34 0.29 2.25
C ALA A 538 23.62 -0.41 3.42
N ALA A 539 22.34 -0.10 3.66
CA ALA A 539 21.58 -0.69 4.75
C ALA A 539 21.43 -2.22 4.60
N LEU A 540 21.11 -2.69 3.39
CA LEU A 540 20.88 -4.12 3.10
C LEU A 540 22.14 -4.98 3.31
N THR A 541 23.34 -4.45 3.07
CA THR A 541 24.61 -5.19 3.26
C THR A 541 25.05 -5.31 4.70
N ARG A 542 24.41 -4.59 5.64
CA ARG A 542 24.74 -4.56 7.07
C ARG A 542 24.03 -5.64 7.90
N ILE A 543 23.23 -6.51 7.29
CA ILE A 543 22.54 -7.59 8.00
C ILE A 543 23.54 -8.67 8.38
N VAL A 544 23.55 -9.03 9.68
CA VAL A 544 24.52 -9.95 10.29
C VAL A 544 23.93 -11.35 10.49
N THR A 545 22.70 -11.43 10.98
CA THR A 545 22.00 -12.70 11.26
C THR A 545 20.49 -12.47 11.36
N THR A 546 19.73 -13.55 11.34
CA THR A 546 18.27 -13.50 11.45
C THR A 546 17.74 -14.42 12.55
N GLY A 547 16.51 -14.12 13.00
CA GLY A 547 15.71 -15.05 13.80
C GLY A 547 15.27 -16.27 12.99
N ASP A 548 14.72 -17.26 13.67
CA ASP A 548 14.23 -18.51 13.07
C ASP A 548 12.71 -18.51 12.76
N GLN A 549 11.99 -17.49 13.23
CA GLN A 549 10.55 -17.36 13.04
C GLN A 549 10.21 -16.36 11.95
N GLN A 550 9.17 -16.67 11.17
CA GLN A 550 8.63 -15.77 10.14
C GLN A 550 7.48 -14.95 10.72
N HIS A 551 7.50 -13.65 10.51
CA HIS A 551 6.45 -12.73 10.92
C HIS A 551 5.81 -12.08 9.70
N VAL A 552 4.50 -11.87 9.77
CA VAL A 552 3.71 -11.32 8.67
C VAL A 552 3.30 -9.89 8.98
N PHE A 553 3.52 -9.02 8.02
CA PHE A 553 2.90 -7.70 7.94
C PHE A 553 1.92 -7.69 6.77
N ASN A 554 0.64 -7.40 7.02
CA ASN A 554 -0.37 -7.16 5.99
C ASN A 554 -0.65 -5.66 5.89
N GLY A 555 -0.65 -5.13 4.68
CA GLY A 555 -0.82 -3.70 4.45
C GLY A 555 -1.44 -3.38 3.09
N VAL A 556 -1.49 -2.10 2.82
CA VAL A 556 -1.86 -1.54 1.52
C VAL A 556 -0.71 -0.66 1.05
N CYS A 557 -0.20 -0.95 -0.14
CA CYS A 557 0.92 -0.24 -0.73
C CYS A 557 0.43 0.75 -1.77
N GLY A 558 0.75 2.03 -1.59
CA GLY A 558 0.42 3.11 -2.54
C GLY A 558 1.61 3.44 -3.43
N ALA A 559 1.39 3.45 -4.76
CA ALA A 559 2.36 3.93 -5.73
C ALA A 559 1.64 4.47 -6.98
N GLU A 560 2.33 4.66 -8.11
CA GLU A 560 1.80 5.25 -9.34
C GLU A 560 0.59 4.53 -9.93
N SER A 561 0.49 3.21 -9.73
CA SER A 561 -0.70 2.43 -10.11
C SER A 561 -1.78 2.38 -9.02
N GLY A 562 -1.70 3.24 -8.02
CA GLY A 562 -2.65 3.35 -6.92
C GLY A 562 -2.35 2.38 -5.76
N SER A 563 -3.38 2.15 -4.95
CA SER A 563 -3.31 1.34 -3.74
C SER A 563 -3.64 -0.12 -4.02
N VAL A 564 -2.74 -1.03 -3.64
CA VAL A 564 -2.93 -2.48 -3.78
C VAL A 564 -2.67 -3.19 -2.44
N PRO A 565 -3.44 -4.24 -2.09
CA PRO A 565 -3.16 -5.05 -0.91
C PRO A 565 -1.83 -5.80 -1.07
N VAL A 566 -1.01 -5.84 -0.02
CA VAL A 566 0.29 -6.50 -0.02
C VAL A 566 0.55 -7.21 1.30
N SER A 567 1.45 -8.20 1.26
CA SER A 567 2.05 -8.75 2.47
C SER A 567 3.56 -8.70 2.37
N ALA A 568 4.21 -8.47 3.50
CA ALA A 568 5.63 -8.67 3.65
C ALA A 568 5.90 -9.65 4.79
N VAL A 569 6.82 -10.57 4.57
CA VAL A 569 7.14 -11.65 5.52
C VAL A 569 8.63 -11.71 5.73
N ALA A 570 9.07 -11.59 6.96
CA ALA A 570 10.49 -11.63 7.30
C ALA A 570 10.72 -12.20 8.70
N PRO A 571 11.91 -12.79 8.97
CA PRO A 571 12.37 -13.05 10.33
C PRO A 571 12.88 -11.77 10.99
N ALA A 572 13.03 -11.77 12.32
CA ALA A 572 13.77 -10.71 13.00
C ALA A 572 15.19 -10.60 12.44
N MET A 573 15.74 -9.38 12.37
CA MET A 573 17.05 -9.13 11.72
C MET A 573 17.96 -8.25 12.56
N LEU A 574 19.19 -8.71 12.73
CA LEU A 574 20.26 -7.95 13.36
C LEU A 574 21.09 -7.25 12.28
N PHE A 575 21.26 -5.96 12.44
CA PHE A 575 22.14 -5.11 11.64
C PHE A 575 23.39 -4.74 12.46
N SER A 576 24.55 -4.81 11.84
CA SER A 576 25.78 -4.30 12.47
C SER A 576 25.76 -2.78 12.59
N GLU A 577 25.08 -2.11 11.67
CA GLU A 577 25.02 -0.65 11.63
C GLU A 577 23.70 -0.21 10.98
N MET A 578 23.00 0.69 11.64
CA MET A 578 21.79 1.33 11.15
C MET A 578 21.82 2.82 11.50
N GLU A 579 21.64 3.65 10.50
CA GLU A 579 21.59 5.10 10.66
C GLU A 579 20.17 5.53 11.06
N VAL A 580 20.09 6.27 12.15
CA VAL A 580 18.84 6.78 12.70
C VAL A 580 18.97 8.28 12.93
N GLN A 581 18.02 9.02 12.42
CA GLN A 581 17.91 10.45 12.65
C GLN A 581 16.77 10.79 13.59
N LYS A 582 16.88 11.96 14.21
CA LYS A 582 15.80 12.53 15.00
C LYS A 582 14.66 12.95 14.07
N ARG A 583 13.44 12.46 14.37
CA ARG A 583 12.24 12.85 13.62
C ARG A 583 11.99 14.34 13.76
N GLN A 584 11.88 15.02 12.64
CA GLN A 584 11.36 16.38 12.62
C GLN A 584 9.87 16.34 12.87
N HIS A 585 9.40 17.01 13.91
CA HIS A 585 7.99 17.11 14.25
C HIS A 585 7.57 18.56 14.47
N ALA A 586 6.32 18.88 14.20
CA ALA A 586 5.73 20.14 14.60
C ALA A 586 5.58 20.15 16.12
N HIS A 587 5.95 21.26 16.77
CA HIS A 587 5.67 21.46 18.18
C HIS A 587 4.21 21.92 18.33
N GLU A 588 3.31 20.97 18.36
CA GLU A 588 1.90 21.24 18.57
C GLU A 588 1.66 21.56 20.05
N ARG A 589 0.78 22.53 20.32
CA ARG A 589 0.42 22.84 21.70
C ARG A 589 -0.40 21.71 22.29
N GLN A 590 -0.23 21.46 23.59
CA GLN A 590 -1.12 20.58 24.35
C GLN A 590 -2.56 21.09 24.24
N PRO A 591 -3.56 20.18 24.34
CA PRO A 591 -4.96 20.61 24.43
C PRO A 591 -5.14 21.66 25.54
N ILE A 592 -5.86 22.74 25.23
CA ILE A 592 -6.10 23.81 26.20
C ILE A 592 -7.10 23.37 27.28
N LEU A 593 -8.01 22.48 26.88
CA LEU A 593 -9.04 21.92 27.78
C LEU A 593 -8.70 20.43 28.00
N SER A 594 -8.94 19.96 29.22
CA SER A 594 -8.89 18.54 29.53
C SER A 594 -10.01 17.79 28.79
N PRO A 595 -9.79 16.53 28.37
CA PRO A 595 -10.86 15.72 27.77
C PRO A 595 -12.08 15.63 28.70
N PRO A 596 -13.32 15.63 28.17
CA PRO A 596 -14.51 15.47 28.98
C PRO A 596 -14.49 14.16 29.78
N GLY A 597 -14.92 14.19 31.04
CA GLY A 597 -14.97 13.02 31.91
C GLY A 597 -13.65 12.66 32.60
N THR A 598 -12.56 13.38 32.34
CA THR A 598 -11.38 13.30 33.22
C THR A 598 -11.72 13.98 34.55
N PRO A 599 -11.45 13.34 35.73
CA PRO A 599 -11.45 14.06 36.98
C PRO A 599 -10.52 15.26 36.83
N ASP A 600 -10.99 16.46 37.10
CA ASP A 600 -10.12 17.63 37.22
C ASP A 600 -8.93 17.22 38.10
N SER A 601 -7.76 17.04 37.49
CA SER A 601 -6.52 16.97 38.23
C SER A 601 -6.44 18.29 38.96
N ALA A 602 -6.68 18.24 40.29
CA ALA A 602 -6.79 19.34 41.18
C ALA A 602 -5.79 20.44 40.78
N THR A 603 -6.28 21.52 40.23
CA THR A 603 -5.54 22.75 40.03
C THR A 603 -4.90 23.07 41.36
N PRO A 604 -3.57 23.10 41.50
CA PRO A 604 -2.97 23.69 42.68
C PRO A 604 -3.45 25.13 42.74
N ASN A 605 -4.11 25.49 43.83
CA ASN A 605 -4.69 26.79 44.12
C ASN A 605 -3.91 27.95 43.50
N GLY A 606 -4.61 28.71 42.71
CA GLY A 606 -4.47 30.14 42.59
C GLY A 606 -3.16 30.64 42.01
N GLN A 607 -3.18 31.00 40.79
CA GLN A 607 -2.58 32.19 40.17
C GLN A 607 -2.40 31.99 38.68
N ASN A 608 -3.45 32.20 37.91
CA ASN A 608 -3.32 32.72 36.55
C ASN A 608 -4.50 33.63 36.24
N LYS A 609 -4.40 34.88 36.72
CA LYS A 609 -5.13 35.97 36.08
C LYS A 609 -4.58 36.13 34.67
N PRO A 610 -5.41 36.17 33.65
CA PRO A 610 -4.94 36.51 32.31
C PRO A 610 -4.32 37.89 32.32
N ALA A 611 -3.08 37.99 31.86
CA ALA A 611 -2.42 39.28 31.62
C ALA A 611 -3.28 40.07 30.61
N LYS A 612 -3.69 41.27 31.00
CA LYS A 612 -4.34 42.23 30.10
C LYS A 612 -3.38 42.54 28.95
N PRO A 613 -3.85 42.61 27.70
CA PRO A 613 -3.00 43.08 26.61
C PRO A 613 -2.60 44.56 26.89
N GLU A 614 -1.30 44.81 26.94
CA GLU A 614 -0.78 46.16 26.89
C GLU A 614 -1.08 46.76 25.51
N VAL A 615 -1.91 47.80 25.52
CA VAL A 615 -2.13 48.66 24.37
C VAL A 615 -0.98 49.70 24.39
N ASN A 616 0.00 49.51 23.52
CA ASN A 616 0.98 50.55 23.24
C ASN A 616 0.35 51.66 22.39
N GLN A 617 0.38 52.87 22.94
CA GLN A 617 0.11 54.11 22.21
C GLN A 617 1.20 54.44 21.22
#